data_db35edfa072577a9449f4b35529f6216
#
_entry.id   db35edfa072577a9449f4b35529f6216
#
_cell.length_a   1.000
_cell.length_b   1.000
_cell.length_c   1.000
_cell.angle_alpha   90.00
_cell.angle_beta   90.00
_cell.angle_gamma   90.00
#
_symmetry.space_group_name_H-M   'P 1'
#
loop_
_entity.id
_entity.type
_entity.pdbx_description
1 polymer ?
#
loop_
_entity_poly.entity_id
_entity_poly.type
_entity_poly.pdbx_seq_one_letter_code
_entity_poly.pdbx_strand_id
1 'polypeptide(L)'
;MPPFLRLAFVLSCLSVLMATNVAAGATDLGDLYHSQTIVTGQGEENRQLGFRTCLDKVLVRVSGDQRLLARREMDALRDKAGSFVDSFRYHDRMEGIPIHDEQGTHDRPHDLTCFYKPDVIDRLLASLGSRPWLGERPTLTVFLTTEQGARHFVLSAEEGRGETMRESFVNATGPMLMHVAFPKAAQLAGLGEGALRATDMARLDRMAKQTGGDRALAGSIVWSDEELGWIADWRLADHGKTYRWQVRGVSFDEAFRVAIGGAAQVLSGNGQP
;
A
#
# COMPACT_ATOMS: atom_id res chain seq x y z
N MET A 1 61.60 -27.36 48.66
CA MET A 1 61.42 -26.52 47.47
C MET A 1 60.02 -26.76 46.95
N PRO A 2 59.11 -25.78 46.98
CA PRO A 2 57.68 -25.99 46.64
C PRO A 2 57.40 -25.86 45.14
N PRO A 3 56.35 -26.55 44.60
CA PRO A 3 55.96 -26.42 43.23
C PRO A 3 54.98 -25.25 43.03
N PHE A 4 55.19 -24.55 41.94
CA PHE A 4 54.40 -23.37 41.49
C PHE A 4 53.00 -23.76 41.04
N LEU A 5 51.98 -23.17 41.69
CA LEU A 5 50.56 -23.24 41.34
C LEU A 5 50.28 -22.23 40.18
N ARG A 6 49.95 -22.71 39.00
CA ARG A 6 49.51 -21.89 37.88
C ARG A 6 48.02 -21.71 37.94
N LEU A 7 47.61 -20.51 38.31
CA LEU A 7 46.21 -20.05 38.28
C LEU A 7 45.81 -19.68 36.83
N ALA A 8 44.99 -20.48 36.18
CA ALA A 8 44.42 -20.16 34.87
C ALA A 8 43.18 -19.27 35.06
N PHE A 9 43.26 -18.04 34.62
CA PHE A 9 42.14 -17.07 34.57
C PHE A 9 41.32 -17.36 33.31
N VAL A 10 40.12 -17.96 33.46
CA VAL A 10 39.18 -18.16 32.37
C VAL A 10 38.32 -16.88 32.29
N LEU A 11 38.61 -16.05 31.29
CA LEU A 11 37.84 -14.84 30.97
C LEU A 11 36.60 -15.30 30.16
N SER A 12 35.45 -15.38 30.81
CA SER A 12 34.16 -15.65 30.17
C SER A 12 33.64 -14.38 29.53
N CYS A 13 33.79 -14.23 28.22
CA CYS A 13 33.13 -13.20 27.44
C CYS A 13 31.63 -13.49 27.29
N LEU A 14 30.81 -12.86 28.11
CA LEU A 14 29.36 -12.89 28.00
C LEU A 14 28.96 -11.91 26.88
N SER A 15 28.75 -12.42 25.66
CA SER A 15 28.23 -11.66 24.51
C SER A 15 26.74 -11.44 24.73
N VAL A 16 26.37 -10.25 25.17
CA VAL A 16 24.96 -9.81 25.21
C VAL A 16 24.55 -9.52 23.77
N LEU A 17 23.78 -10.44 23.14
CA LEU A 17 23.04 -10.14 21.91
C LEU A 17 21.93 -9.13 22.26
N MET A 18 22.15 -7.88 21.94
CA MET A 18 21.09 -6.88 21.89
C MET A 18 20.20 -7.19 20.67
N ALA A 19 19.06 -7.86 20.91
CA ALA A 19 18.00 -7.94 19.93
C ALA A 19 17.41 -6.52 19.76
N THR A 20 17.76 -5.84 18.69
CA THR A 20 17.09 -4.61 18.29
C THR A 20 15.69 -4.98 17.82
N ASN A 21 14.69 -4.83 18.70
CA ASN A 21 13.31 -4.80 18.29
C ASN A 21 13.13 -3.57 17.41
N VAL A 22 13.04 -3.77 16.09
CA VAL A 22 12.50 -2.77 15.18
C VAL A 22 11.00 -2.71 15.51
N ALA A 23 10.61 -1.75 16.33
CA ALA A 23 9.22 -1.42 16.54
C ALA A 23 8.65 -1.02 15.17
N ALA A 24 7.65 -1.74 14.69
CA ALA A 24 6.81 -1.29 13.57
C ALA A 24 6.28 0.08 14.00
N GLY A 25 6.68 1.13 13.28
CA GLY A 25 6.31 2.50 13.63
C GLY A 25 4.80 2.64 13.61
N ALA A 26 4.23 3.11 14.71
CA ALA A 26 2.84 3.54 14.73
C ALA A 26 2.64 4.55 13.60
N THR A 27 1.59 4.37 12.79
CA THR A 27 1.22 5.31 11.74
C THR A 27 1.06 6.69 12.37
N ASP A 28 1.83 7.68 11.92
CA ASP A 28 1.70 9.04 12.42
C ASP A 28 0.30 9.55 12.03
N LEU A 29 -0.48 9.97 13.03
CA LEU A 29 -1.82 10.52 12.79
C LEU A 29 -1.77 11.74 11.86
N GLY A 30 -0.66 12.50 11.85
CA GLY A 30 -0.42 13.59 10.91
C GLY A 30 -0.42 13.11 9.46
N ASP A 31 0.10 11.91 9.19
CA ASP A 31 0.15 11.33 7.85
C ASP A 31 -1.22 10.85 7.33
N LEU A 32 -2.16 10.54 8.22
CA LEU A 32 -3.50 10.12 7.83
C LEU A 32 -4.30 11.24 7.18
N TYR A 33 -4.20 12.46 7.71
CA TYR A 33 -5.08 13.58 7.37
C TYR A 33 -4.47 14.54 6.35
N HIS A 34 -3.55 14.06 5.52
CA HIS A 34 -3.12 14.77 4.33
C HIS A 34 -3.17 13.87 3.11
N SER A 35 -3.21 14.47 1.94
CA SER A 35 -3.16 13.74 0.67
C SER A 35 -2.47 14.57 -0.39
N GLN A 36 -1.93 13.91 -1.41
CA GLN A 36 -1.20 14.55 -2.48
C GLN A 36 -1.77 14.13 -3.85
N THR A 37 -1.78 15.06 -4.78
CA THR A 37 -2.13 14.79 -6.17
C THR A 37 -1.31 15.67 -7.11
N ILE A 38 -1.21 15.26 -8.37
CA ILE A 38 -0.55 16.05 -9.41
C ILE A 38 -1.58 16.96 -10.05
N VAL A 39 -1.23 18.24 -10.20
CA VAL A 39 -2.01 19.22 -10.93
C VAL A 39 -1.12 19.92 -11.95
N THR A 40 -1.70 20.43 -13.04
CA THR A 40 -1.00 21.21 -14.05
C THR A 40 -1.11 22.69 -13.70
N GLY A 41 0.03 23.32 -13.37
CA GLY A 41 0.06 24.72 -12.92
C GLY A 41 -0.53 24.93 -11.51
N GLN A 42 -0.63 26.19 -11.12
CA GLN A 42 -1.13 26.62 -9.80
C GLN A 42 -2.42 27.47 -9.90
N GLY A 43 -3.04 27.50 -11.09
CA GLY A 43 -4.28 28.23 -11.34
C GLY A 43 -5.44 27.71 -10.48
N GLU A 44 -6.44 28.58 -10.26
CA GLU A 44 -7.60 28.29 -9.40
C GLU A 44 -8.37 27.06 -9.88
N GLU A 45 -8.63 26.95 -11.18
CA GLU A 45 -9.38 25.84 -11.76
C GLU A 45 -8.70 24.49 -11.49
N ASN A 46 -7.39 24.40 -11.80
CA ASN A 46 -6.60 23.20 -11.57
C ASN A 46 -6.46 22.88 -10.08
N ARG A 47 -6.40 23.90 -9.22
CA ARG A 47 -6.39 23.74 -7.77
C ARG A 47 -7.70 23.14 -7.27
N GLN A 48 -8.85 23.57 -7.76
CA GLN A 48 -10.14 22.99 -7.37
C GLN A 48 -10.27 21.53 -7.81
N LEU A 49 -9.80 21.17 -9.01
CA LEU A 49 -9.71 19.77 -9.43
C LEU A 49 -8.79 18.96 -8.51
N GLY A 50 -7.66 19.55 -8.12
CA GLY A 50 -6.74 18.97 -7.16
C GLY A 50 -7.36 18.73 -5.79
N PHE A 51 -8.12 19.69 -5.27
CA PHE A 51 -8.83 19.57 -3.99
C PHE A 51 -9.88 18.45 -3.99
N ARG A 52 -10.61 18.27 -5.09
CA ARG A 52 -11.54 17.13 -5.27
C ARG A 52 -10.80 15.79 -5.17
N THR A 53 -9.71 15.67 -5.90
CA THR A 53 -8.88 14.46 -5.88
C THR A 53 -8.25 14.20 -4.50
N CYS A 54 -7.76 15.25 -3.85
CA CYS A 54 -7.22 15.17 -2.50
C CYS A 54 -8.29 14.71 -1.48
N LEU A 55 -9.51 15.25 -1.59
CA LEU A 55 -10.63 14.87 -0.71
C LEU A 55 -10.95 13.37 -0.86
N ASP A 56 -11.08 12.88 -2.09
CA ASP A 56 -11.32 11.47 -2.37
C ASP A 56 -10.24 10.58 -1.72
N LYS A 57 -8.98 10.94 -1.93
CA LYS A 57 -7.84 10.19 -1.39
C LYS A 57 -7.79 10.18 0.13
N VAL A 58 -8.02 11.32 0.79
CA VAL A 58 -7.96 11.38 2.26
C VAL A 58 -9.11 10.62 2.91
N LEU A 59 -10.33 10.71 2.37
CA LEU A 59 -11.48 9.97 2.89
C LEU A 59 -11.25 8.45 2.82
N VAL A 60 -10.74 7.95 1.68
CA VAL A 60 -10.41 6.54 1.52
C VAL A 60 -9.24 6.14 2.41
N ARG A 61 -8.18 6.95 2.50
CA ARG A 61 -7.02 6.69 3.36
C ARG A 61 -7.42 6.56 4.83
N VAL A 62 -8.20 7.52 5.32
CA VAL A 62 -8.59 7.56 6.73
C VAL A 62 -9.57 6.45 7.08
N SER A 63 -10.50 6.10 6.18
CA SER A 63 -11.53 5.09 6.47
C SER A 63 -11.15 3.66 6.04
N GLY A 64 -10.32 3.50 5.02
CA GLY A 64 -10.08 2.22 4.34
C GLY A 64 -11.23 1.79 3.40
N ASP A 65 -12.32 2.56 3.29
CA ASP A 65 -13.51 2.18 2.50
C ASP A 65 -13.44 2.75 1.08
N GLN A 66 -13.10 1.89 0.11
CA GLN A 66 -13.05 2.26 -1.33
C GLN A 66 -14.43 2.60 -1.90
N ARG A 67 -15.52 2.07 -1.33
CA ARG A 67 -16.88 2.26 -1.82
C ARG A 67 -17.43 3.67 -1.57
N LEU A 68 -16.76 4.44 -0.71
CA LEU A 68 -17.15 5.83 -0.45
C LEU A 68 -17.23 6.65 -1.74
N LEU A 69 -16.27 6.42 -2.65
CA LEU A 69 -16.14 7.20 -3.88
C LEU A 69 -17.33 7.04 -4.84
N ALA A 70 -18.06 5.94 -4.75
CA ALA A 70 -19.23 5.64 -5.58
C ALA A 70 -20.57 6.16 -4.97
N ARG A 71 -20.53 6.76 -3.78
CA ARG A 71 -21.73 7.29 -3.14
C ARG A 71 -22.17 8.61 -3.79
N ARG A 72 -23.47 8.80 -3.93
CA ARG A 72 -24.06 10.02 -4.53
C ARG A 72 -23.68 11.30 -3.78
N GLU A 73 -23.56 11.17 -2.46
CA GLU A 73 -23.20 12.28 -1.57
C GLU A 73 -21.81 12.85 -1.87
N MET A 74 -20.93 12.04 -2.47
CA MET A 74 -19.57 12.47 -2.81
C MET A 74 -19.53 13.60 -3.82
N ASP A 75 -20.46 13.67 -4.76
CA ASP A 75 -20.47 14.74 -5.78
C ASP A 75 -20.65 16.11 -5.12
N ALA A 76 -21.60 16.23 -4.19
CA ALA A 76 -21.82 17.47 -3.43
C ALA A 76 -20.64 17.82 -2.49
N LEU A 77 -19.90 16.82 -1.99
CA LEU A 77 -18.70 17.07 -1.20
C LEU A 77 -17.52 17.51 -2.09
N ARG A 78 -17.36 16.90 -3.26
CA ARG A 78 -16.33 17.29 -4.24
C ARG A 78 -16.52 18.72 -4.71
N ASP A 79 -17.76 19.20 -4.89
CA ASP A 79 -18.05 20.58 -5.27
C ASP A 79 -17.64 21.61 -4.20
N LYS A 80 -17.52 21.17 -2.96
CA LYS A 80 -17.10 21.97 -1.80
C LYS A 80 -15.71 21.60 -1.29
N ALA A 81 -14.94 20.79 -2.03
CA ALA A 81 -13.69 20.17 -1.55
C ALA A 81 -12.71 21.19 -0.97
N GLY A 82 -12.57 22.36 -1.61
CA GLY A 82 -11.69 23.42 -1.13
C GLY A 82 -12.07 23.98 0.25
N SER A 83 -13.35 23.92 0.64
CA SER A 83 -13.80 24.39 1.97
C SER A 83 -13.40 23.47 3.14
N PHE A 84 -12.97 22.26 2.84
CA PHE A 84 -12.52 21.28 3.84
C PHE A 84 -11.01 21.29 4.02
N VAL A 85 -10.26 21.90 3.09
CA VAL A 85 -8.79 22.01 3.13
C VAL A 85 -8.39 23.03 4.18
N ASP A 86 -7.60 22.65 5.15
CA ASP A 86 -7.06 23.56 6.18
C ASP A 86 -5.89 24.39 5.59
N SER A 87 -4.98 23.71 4.91
CA SER A 87 -3.86 24.33 4.21
C SER A 87 -3.40 23.45 3.04
N PHE A 88 -2.65 24.04 2.13
CA PHE A 88 -2.06 23.30 1.01
C PHE A 88 -0.71 23.87 0.62
N ARG A 89 0.09 23.05 -0.08
CA ARG A 89 1.38 23.47 -0.65
C ARG A 89 1.58 22.84 -2.02
N TYR A 90 2.38 23.53 -2.83
CA TYR A 90 2.84 23.03 -4.12
C TYR A 90 4.33 22.65 -4.03
N HIS A 91 4.71 21.66 -4.80
CA HIS A 91 6.09 21.35 -5.13
C HIS A 91 6.20 21.20 -6.65
N ASP A 92 7.05 21.99 -7.29
CA ASP A 92 7.28 21.90 -8.74
C ASP A 92 8.06 20.63 -9.05
N ARG A 93 7.46 19.70 -9.78
CA ARG A 93 8.09 18.44 -10.17
C ARG A 93 9.22 18.61 -11.17
N MET A 94 9.33 19.78 -11.77
CA MET A 94 10.38 20.16 -12.70
C MET A 94 11.33 21.22 -12.10
N GLU A 95 11.39 21.33 -10.76
CA GLU A 95 12.31 22.26 -10.08
C GLU A 95 13.75 22.05 -10.57
N GLY A 96 14.44 23.14 -10.88
CA GLY A 96 15.82 23.10 -11.42
C GLY A 96 15.91 22.81 -12.92
N ILE A 97 14.84 22.46 -13.61
CA ILE A 97 14.81 22.33 -15.06
C ILE A 97 14.44 23.70 -15.68
N PRO A 98 15.34 24.32 -16.50
CA PRO A 98 15.04 25.58 -17.15
C PRO A 98 13.79 25.51 -18.01
N ILE A 99 13.00 26.58 -18.03
CA ILE A 99 11.88 26.71 -18.97
C ILE A 99 12.48 27.14 -20.32
N HIS A 100 12.52 26.21 -21.26
CA HIS A 100 12.83 26.48 -22.65
C HIS A 100 11.53 26.34 -23.44
N ASP A 101 10.78 27.42 -23.53
CA ASP A 101 9.52 27.39 -24.28
C ASP A 101 9.53 28.49 -25.32
N GLU A 102 9.72 28.10 -26.57
CA GLU A 102 9.63 28.98 -27.73
C GLU A 102 8.15 29.30 -28.11
N GLN A 103 7.19 28.60 -27.51
CA GLN A 103 5.76 28.66 -27.87
C GLN A 103 4.87 29.23 -26.75
N GLY A 104 5.45 29.72 -25.65
CA GLY A 104 4.71 30.24 -24.50
C GLY A 104 4.82 29.37 -23.26
N THR A 105 4.56 29.94 -22.11
CA THR A 105 4.63 29.21 -20.82
C THR A 105 3.54 28.16 -20.71
N HIS A 106 3.92 26.89 -20.87
CA HIS A 106 3.04 25.80 -20.47
C HIS A 106 3.06 25.62 -18.96
N ASP A 107 1.89 25.42 -18.38
CA ASP A 107 1.75 25.11 -16.97
C ASP A 107 2.52 23.82 -16.61
N ARG A 108 3.43 23.90 -15.63
CA ARG A 108 4.22 22.77 -15.16
C ARG A 108 3.41 21.87 -14.26
N PRO A 109 3.75 20.56 -14.21
CA PRO A 109 3.16 19.64 -13.24
C PRO A 109 3.69 19.94 -11.84
N HIS A 110 2.76 20.08 -10.90
CA HIS A 110 3.04 20.28 -9.48
C HIS A 110 2.42 19.19 -8.65
N ASP A 111 3.13 18.78 -7.61
CA ASP A 111 2.54 18.01 -6.52
C ASP A 111 1.77 18.99 -5.62
N LEU A 112 0.46 18.86 -5.59
CA LEU A 112 -0.41 19.56 -4.66
C LEU A 112 -0.65 18.67 -3.43
N THR A 113 -0.13 19.08 -2.27
CA THR A 113 -0.40 18.44 -0.99
C THR A 113 -1.45 19.23 -0.24
N CYS A 114 -2.54 18.57 0.15
CA CYS A 114 -3.65 19.14 0.90
C CYS A 114 -3.62 18.61 2.33
N PHE A 115 -3.74 19.47 3.32
CA PHE A 115 -3.79 19.15 4.74
C PHE A 115 -5.19 19.39 5.28
N TYR A 116 -5.67 18.49 6.14
CA TYR A 116 -7.01 18.53 6.70
C TYR A 116 -6.99 18.43 8.21
N LYS A 117 -7.94 19.08 8.86
CA LYS A 117 -8.17 18.89 10.30
C LYS A 117 -8.85 17.52 10.52
N PRO A 118 -8.36 16.69 11.45
CA PRO A 118 -8.96 15.39 11.74
C PRO A 118 -10.47 15.45 12.00
N ASP A 119 -10.92 16.38 12.81
CA ASP A 119 -12.33 16.54 13.15
C ASP A 119 -13.23 16.88 11.95
N VAL A 120 -12.68 17.56 10.91
CA VAL A 120 -13.41 17.85 9.67
C VAL A 120 -13.62 16.57 8.88
N ILE A 121 -12.55 15.80 8.65
CA ILE A 121 -12.62 14.54 7.88
C ILE A 121 -13.48 13.51 8.63
N ASP A 122 -13.34 13.40 9.94
CA ASP A 122 -14.11 12.44 10.75
C ASP A 122 -15.62 12.75 10.70
N ARG A 123 -16.02 14.02 10.74
CA ARG A 123 -17.41 14.43 10.52
C ARG A 123 -17.91 14.10 9.11
N LEU A 124 -17.09 14.29 8.07
CA LEU A 124 -17.45 13.91 6.71
C LEU A 124 -17.65 12.39 6.61
N LEU A 125 -16.74 11.59 7.16
CA LEU A 125 -16.87 10.13 7.20
C LEU A 125 -18.15 9.72 7.93
N ALA A 126 -18.45 10.31 9.07
CA ALA A 126 -19.67 10.04 9.82
C ALA A 126 -20.93 10.37 8.99
N SER A 127 -20.94 11.50 8.27
CA SER A 127 -22.06 11.88 7.38
C SER A 127 -22.24 10.90 6.22
N LEU A 128 -21.17 10.23 5.79
CA LEU A 128 -21.18 9.17 4.80
C LEU A 128 -21.45 7.78 5.42
N GLY A 129 -21.80 7.68 6.70
CA GLY A 129 -22.02 6.39 7.39
C GLY A 129 -20.75 5.55 7.49
N SER A 130 -19.58 6.17 7.51
CA SER A 130 -18.26 5.54 7.67
C SER A 130 -17.57 6.06 8.93
N ARG A 131 -16.37 5.58 9.19
CA ARG A 131 -15.59 5.95 10.37
C ARG A 131 -14.10 5.92 10.09
N PRO A 132 -13.26 6.65 10.85
CA PRO A 132 -11.81 6.55 10.75
C PRO A 132 -11.29 5.15 11.13
N TRP A 133 -10.33 4.66 10.38
CA TRP A 133 -9.51 3.50 10.72
C TRP A 133 -8.20 3.98 11.33
N LEU A 134 -8.21 4.16 12.66
CA LEU A 134 -7.07 4.66 13.43
C LEU A 134 -6.15 3.54 13.96
N GLY A 135 -6.52 2.27 13.75
CA GLY A 135 -5.70 1.12 14.14
C GLY A 135 -4.42 1.01 13.31
N GLU A 136 -3.49 0.19 13.80
CA GLU A 136 -2.27 -0.13 13.07
C GLU A 136 -2.59 -0.72 11.69
N ARG A 137 -1.77 -0.35 10.71
CA ARG A 137 -1.86 -0.83 9.35
C ARG A 137 -0.87 -1.98 9.16
N PRO A 138 -1.37 -3.21 9.02
CA PRO A 138 -0.49 -4.37 8.99
C PRO A 138 0.37 -4.39 7.72
N THR A 139 1.59 -4.91 7.86
CA THR A 139 2.44 -5.27 6.73
C THR A 139 1.89 -6.52 6.06
N LEU A 140 1.63 -6.44 4.76
CA LEU A 140 1.12 -7.56 3.97
C LEU A 140 2.26 -8.33 3.32
N THR A 141 2.36 -9.63 3.57
CA THR A 141 3.21 -10.48 2.74
C THR A 141 2.44 -10.92 1.50
N VAL A 142 2.96 -10.55 0.33
CA VAL A 142 2.32 -10.80 -0.97
C VAL A 142 2.74 -12.17 -1.50
N PHE A 143 1.79 -13.08 -1.65
CA PHE A 143 1.93 -14.37 -2.32
C PHE A 143 1.23 -14.31 -3.67
N LEU A 144 1.99 -14.02 -4.73
CA LEU A 144 1.46 -13.78 -6.08
C LEU A 144 1.95 -14.82 -7.08
N THR A 145 1.03 -15.41 -7.82
CA THR A 145 1.33 -16.16 -9.05
C THR A 145 1.09 -15.30 -10.26
N THR A 146 1.99 -15.36 -11.24
CA THR A 146 1.94 -14.57 -12.47
C THR A 146 1.98 -15.49 -13.67
N GLU A 147 1.07 -15.27 -14.63
CA GLU A 147 0.95 -16.04 -15.87
C GLU A 147 0.79 -15.07 -17.05
N GLN A 148 1.70 -15.18 -18.03
CA GLN A 148 1.64 -14.43 -19.29
C GLN A 148 2.13 -15.30 -20.44
N GLY A 149 1.22 -15.89 -21.18
CA GLY A 149 1.53 -16.87 -22.22
C GLY A 149 2.30 -18.06 -21.63
N ALA A 150 3.50 -18.33 -22.14
CA ALA A 150 4.35 -19.39 -21.61
C ALA A 150 5.18 -18.99 -20.37
N ARG A 151 5.07 -17.76 -19.90
CA ARG A 151 5.81 -17.27 -18.74
C ARG A 151 4.98 -17.44 -17.48
N HIS A 152 5.45 -18.30 -16.59
CA HIS A 152 4.81 -18.57 -15.30
C HIS A 152 5.84 -18.43 -14.19
N PHE A 153 5.47 -17.77 -13.10
CA PHE A 153 6.32 -17.69 -11.90
C PHE A 153 5.54 -17.28 -10.66
N VAL A 154 6.14 -17.56 -9.51
CA VAL A 154 5.70 -17.03 -8.22
C VAL A 154 6.61 -15.83 -7.88
N LEU A 155 6.00 -14.70 -7.49
CA LEU A 155 6.74 -13.50 -7.12
C LEU A 155 7.51 -13.74 -5.83
N SER A 156 8.80 -13.44 -5.85
CA SER A 156 9.69 -13.57 -4.69
C SER A 156 10.48 -12.28 -4.44
N ALA A 157 11.18 -12.21 -3.31
CA ALA A 157 11.98 -11.05 -2.92
C ALA A 157 13.29 -10.91 -3.71
N GLU A 158 13.71 -11.95 -4.45
CA GLU A 158 14.98 -11.94 -5.18
C GLU A 158 14.98 -10.94 -6.33
N GLU A 159 16.15 -10.41 -6.63
CA GLU A 159 16.40 -9.51 -7.76
C GLU A 159 16.06 -10.15 -9.11
N GLY A 160 15.80 -9.31 -10.10
CA GLY A 160 15.52 -9.72 -11.47
C GLY A 160 14.04 -9.94 -11.73
N ARG A 161 13.59 -11.22 -11.85
CA ARG A 161 12.21 -11.51 -12.25
C ARG A 161 11.18 -10.90 -11.28
N GLY A 162 10.26 -10.07 -11.83
CA GLY A 162 9.18 -9.44 -11.07
C GLY A 162 9.60 -8.17 -10.30
N GLU A 163 10.76 -7.60 -10.57
CA GLU A 163 11.22 -6.37 -9.90
C GLU A 163 10.24 -5.21 -10.07
N THR A 164 9.83 -4.91 -11.30
CA THR A 164 8.82 -3.88 -11.60
C THR A 164 7.47 -4.16 -10.92
N MET A 165 7.11 -5.43 -10.74
CA MET A 165 5.89 -5.79 -9.99
C MET A 165 6.04 -5.52 -8.49
N ARG A 166 7.20 -5.79 -7.91
CA ARG A 166 7.47 -5.45 -6.50
C ARG A 166 7.44 -3.94 -6.28
N GLU A 167 8.08 -3.17 -7.14
CA GLU A 167 8.05 -1.70 -7.11
C GLU A 167 6.63 -1.17 -7.23
N SER A 168 5.85 -1.71 -8.15
CA SER A 168 4.44 -1.34 -8.32
C SER A 168 3.59 -1.64 -7.09
N PHE A 169 3.81 -2.79 -6.42
CA PHE A 169 3.16 -3.07 -5.13
C PHE A 169 3.55 -2.07 -4.05
N VAL A 170 4.84 -1.76 -3.93
CA VAL A 170 5.33 -0.76 -2.97
C VAL A 170 4.66 0.59 -3.23
N ASN A 171 4.59 1.02 -4.50
CA ASN A 171 3.92 2.27 -4.88
C ASN A 171 2.42 2.24 -4.58
N ALA A 172 1.77 1.09 -4.72
CA ALA A 172 0.34 0.93 -4.41
C ALA A 172 0.02 1.08 -2.91
N THR A 173 0.99 0.84 -2.02
CA THR A 173 0.77 0.92 -0.56
C THR A 173 0.75 2.35 -0.02
N GLY A 174 1.48 3.27 -0.65
CA GLY A 174 1.64 4.66 -0.17
C GLY A 174 0.32 5.40 0.08
N PRO A 175 -0.66 5.36 -0.85
CA PRO A 175 -1.95 6.00 -0.65
C PRO A 175 -2.70 5.52 0.60
N MET A 176 -2.48 4.26 1.01
CA MET A 176 -3.13 3.64 2.16
C MET A 176 -2.27 3.60 3.41
N LEU A 177 -1.03 4.12 3.37
CA LEU A 177 -0.03 4.05 4.44
C LEU A 177 0.19 2.61 4.95
N MET A 178 0.16 1.66 4.03
CA MET A 178 0.41 0.24 4.30
C MET A 178 1.83 -0.14 3.88
N HIS A 179 2.24 -1.34 4.22
CA HIS A 179 3.53 -1.89 3.81
C HIS A 179 3.34 -3.28 3.19
N VAL A 180 4.27 -3.65 2.31
CA VAL A 180 4.32 -5.00 1.73
C VAL A 180 5.69 -5.61 1.93
N ALA A 181 5.70 -6.93 2.11
CA ALA A 181 6.86 -7.79 2.11
C ALA A 181 6.68 -8.89 1.05
N PHE A 182 7.78 -9.45 0.57
CA PHE A 182 7.76 -10.54 -0.40
C PHE A 182 8.52 -11.74 0.17
N PRO A 183 8.01 -12.97 0.01
CA PRO A 183 8.70 -14.17 0.48
C PRO A 183 9.98 -14.40 -0.33
N LYS A 184 11.01 -14.91 0.31
CA LYS A 184 12.22 -15.38 -0.36
C LYS A 184 11.92 -16.66 -1.13
N ALA A 185 12.65 -16.94 -2.21
CA ALA A 185 12.49 -18.17 -3.00
C ALA A 185 12.62 -19.44 -2.15
N ALA A 186 13.50 -19.43 -1.16
CA ALA A 186 13.64 -20.54 -0.20
C ALA A 186 12.36 -20.80 0.63
N GLN A 187 11.59 -19.75 0.95
CA GLN A 187 10.32 -19.85 1.68
C GLN A 187 9.18 -20.37 0.78
N LEU A 188 9.34 -20.23 -0.53
CA LEU A 188 8.42 -20.73 -1.56
C LEU A 188 8.78 -22.13 -2.05
N ALA A 189 9.84 -22.76 -1.54
CA ALA A 189 10.29 -24.07 -1.97
C ALA A 189 9.15 -25.10 -1.84
N GLY A 190 8.85 -25.79 -2.96
CA GLY A 190 7.73 -26.74 -3.04
C GLY A 190 6.34 -26.11 -3.21
N LEU A 191 6.24 -24.78 -3.29
CA LEU A 191 5.01 -24.06 -3.60
C LEU A 191 5.06 -23.51 -5.03
N GLY A 192 4.91 -24.38 -6.01
CA GLY A 192 4.62 -23.95 -7.38
C GLY A 192 3.25 -23.27 -7.46
N GLU A 193 2.95 -22.66 -8.61
CA GLU A 193 1.74 -21.84 -8.81
C GLU A 193 0.44 -22.53 -8.40
N GLY A 194 0.23 -23.77 -8.84
CA GLY A 194 -0.97 -24.54 -8.50
C GLY A 194 -1.07 -24.81 -7.00
N ALA A 195 0.06 -25.14 -6.37
CA ALA A 195 0.11 -25.39 -4.93
C ALA A 195 -0.15 -24.09 -4.14
N LEU A 196 0.39 -22.95 -4.58
CA LEU A 196 0.17 -21.66 -3.92
C LEU A 196 -1.30 -21.21 -4.03
N ARG A 197 -1.92 -21.37 -5.21
CA ARG A 197 -3.35 -21.09 -5.41
C ARG A 197 -4.24 -21.97 -4.52
N ALA A 198 -3.87 -23.23 -4.30
CA ALA A 198 -4.62 -24.19 -3.48
C ALA A 198 -4.34 -24.06 -1.96
N THR A 199 -3.27 -23.35 -1.56
CA THR A 199 -2.90 -23.20 -0.16
C THR A 199 -3.93 -22.39 0.60
N ASP A 200 -4.37 -22.87 1.76
CA ASP A 200 -5.30 -22.14 2.64
C ASP A 200 -4.68 -20.87 3.23
N MET A 201 -5.54 -19.90 3.58
CA MET A 201 -5.09 -18.60 4.07
C MET A 201 -4.40 -18.71 5.45
N ALA A 202 -4.81 -19.64 6.30
CA ALA A 202 -4.20 -19.81 7.62
C ALA A 202 -2.74 -20.28 7.52
N ARG A 203 -2.42 -21.13 6.52
CA ARG A 203 -1.03 -21.50 6.22
C ARG A 203 -0.25 -20.32 5.66
N LEU A 204 -0.83 -19.54 4.73
CA LEU A 204 -0.19 -18.36 4.17
C LEU A 204 0.07 -17.29 5.24
N ASP A 205 -0.85 -17.09 6.19
CA ASP A 205 -0.65 -16.14 7.31
C ASP A 205 0.51 -16.59 8.23
N ARG A 206 0.68 -17.89 8.46
CA ARG A 206 1.86 -18.40 9.20
C ARG A 206 3.16 -18.13 8.44
N MET A 207 3.16 -18.30 7.12
CA MET A 207 4.31 -18.00 6.27
C MET A 207 4.59 -16.50 6.21
N ALA A 208 3.56 -15.66 6.18
CA ALA A 208 3.68 -14.21 6.21
C ALA A 208 4.45 -13.74 7.44
N LYS A 209 4.14 -14.27 8.62
CA LYS A 209 4.86 -13.95 9.86
C LYS A 209 6.34 -14.35 9.81
N GLN A 210 6.69 -15.42 9.12
CA GLN A 210 8.07 -15.83 8.91
C GLN A 210 8.83 -14.92 7.93
N THR A 211 8.09 -14.19 7.08
CA THR A 211 8.64 -13.21 6.13
C THR A 211 8.78 -11.81 6.75
N GLY A 212 8.24 -11.60 7.94
CA GLY A 212 8.21 -10.29 8.61
C GLY A 212 6.95 -9.47 8.34
N GLY A 213 5.93 -10.07 7.72
CA GLY A 213 4.61 -9.47 7.57
C GLY A 213 3.62 -9.94 8.65
N ASP A 214 2.52 -9.24 8.77
CA ASP A 214 1.47 -9.53 9.76
C ASP A 214 0.37 -10.41 9.18
N ARG A 215 0.05 -10.21 7.90
CA ARG A 215 -1.03 -10.87 7.17
C ARG A 215 -0.57 -11.30 5.77
N ALA A 216 -1.18 -12.36 5.25
CA ALA A 216 -0.99 -12.78 3.88
C ALA A 216 -2.00 -12.11 2.94
N LEU A 217 -1.50 -11.48 1.87
CA LEU A 217 -2.29 -11.11 0.70
C LEU A 217 -1.94 -12.10 -0.41
N ALA A 218 -2.85 -12.98 -0.76
CA ALA A 218 -2.62 -13.97 -1.81
C ALA A 218 -3.36 -13.58 -3.09
N GLY A 219 -2.71 -13.78 -4.23
CA GLY A 219 -3.30 -13.46 -5.52
C GLY A 219 -2.75 -14.25 -6.68
N SER A 220 -3.44 -14.12 -7.80
CA SER A 220 -2.97 -14.55 -9.10
C SER A 220 -3.27 -13.48 -10.14
N ILE A 221 -2.33 -13.21 -11.04
CA ILE A 221 -2.57 -12.37 -12.21
C ILE A 221 -2.28 -13.18 -13.46
N VAL A 222 -3.22 -13.13 -14.40
CA VAL A 222 -3.16 -13.82 -15.69
C VAL A 222 -3.38 -12.80 -16.79
N TRP A 223 -2.50 -12.74 -17.77
CA TRP A 223 -2.71 -11.92 -18.94
C TRP A 223 -3.80 -12.52 -19.82
N SER A 224 -4.73 -11.72 -20.25
CA SER A 224 -5.83 -12.09 -21.16
C SER A 224 -5.74 -11.27 -22.44
N ASP A 225 -5.57 -11.97 -23.57
CA ASP A 225 -5.60 -11.33 -24.90
C ASP A 225 -7.03 -10.82 -25.24
N GLU A 226 -8.06 -11.46 -24.69
CA GLU A 226 -9.45 -11.04 -24.88
C GLU A 226 -9.74 -9.72 -24.16
N GLU A 227 -9.28 -9.59 -22.91
CA GLU A 227 -9.47 -8.38 -22.08
C GLU A 227 -8.43 -7.29 -22.39
N LEU A 228 -7.42 -7.60 -23.23
CA LEU A 228 -6.25 -6.75 -23.49
C LEU A 228 -5.60 -6.22 -22.20
N GLY A 229 -5.57 -7.05 -21.17
CA GLY A 229 -5.11 -6.67 -19.84
C GLY A 229 -4.99 -7.84 -18.89
N TRP A 230 -4.64 -7.54 -17.67
CA TRP A 230 -4.54 -8.53 -16.61
C TRP A 230 -5.90 -8.82 -15.98
N ILE A 231 -6.13 -10.11 -15.70
CA ILE A 231 -7.19 -10.57 -14.80
C ILE A 231 -6.49 -10.90 -13.48
N ALA A 232 -6.91 -10.27 -12.41
CA ALA A 232 -6.31 -10.42 -11.09
C ALA A 232 -7.34 -10.88 -10.06
N ASP A 233 -7.05 -12.00 -9.40
CA ASP A 233 -7.82 -12.55 -8.30
C ASP A 233 -7.07 -12.39 -7.00
N TRP A 234 -7.74 -11.89 -5.97
CA TRP A 234 -7.17 -11.62 -4.66
C TRP A 234 -7.93 -12.32 -3.54
N ARG A 235 -7.22 -12.67 -2.49
CA ARG A 235 -7.80 -13.21 -1.25
C ARG A 235 -6.99 -12.80 -0.04
N LEU A 236 -7.72 -12.52 1.04
CA LEU A 236 -7.18 -12.17 2.35
C LEU A 236 -8.09 -12.75 3.43
N ALA A 237 -7.51 -13.24 4.52
CA ALA A 237 -8.28 -13.70 5.67
C ALA A 237 -8.28 -12.63 6.77
N ASP A 238 -9.46 -12.40 7.34
CA ASP A 238 -9.61 -11.56 8.52
C ASP A 238 -10.74 -12.09 9.41
N HIS A 239 -10.52 -12.11 10.72
CA HIS A 239 -11.46 -12.63 11.72
C HIS A 239 -12.11 -13.98 11.36
N GLY A 240 -11.30 -14.92 10.85
CA GLY A 240 -11.76 -16.28 10.50
C GLY A 240 -12.53 -16.39 9.17
N LYS A 241 -12.75 -15.27 8.47
CA LYS A 241 -13.40 -15.22 7.16
C LYS A 241 -12.37 -14.95 6.07
N THR A 242 -12.47 -15.64 4.94
CA THR A 242 -11.68 -15.35 3.73
C THR A 242 -12.49 -14.49 2.78
N TYR A 243 -11.98 -13.32 2.49
CA TYR A 243 -12.50 -12.38 1.49
C TYR A 243 -11.83 -12.65 0.15
N ARG A 244 -12.59 -12.46 -0.95
CA ARG A 244 -12.09 -12.66 -2.33
C ARG A 244 -12.64 -11.56 -3.22
N TRP A 245 -11.78 -10.99 -4.07
CA TRP A 245 -12.19 -10.01 -5.07
C TRP A 245 -11.37 -10.16 -6.34
N GLN A 246 -11.87 -9.61 -7.42
CA GLN A 246 -11.28 -9.71 -8.76
C GLN A 246 -11.34 -8.36 -9.47
N VAL A 247 -10.38 -8.13 -10.36
CA VAL A 247 -10.41 -7.07 -11.36
C VAL A 247 -9.97 -7.63 -12.70
N ARG A 248 -10.48 -7.09 -13.81
CA ARG A 248 -10.24 -7.60 -15.16
C ARG A 248 -9.92 -6.46 -16.12
N GLY A 249 -9.10 -6.76 -17.15
CA GLY A 249 -8.80 -5.83 -18.25
C GLY A 249 -7.97 -4.61 -17.80
N VAL A 250 -7.10 -4.76 -16.82
CA VAL A 250 -6.33 -3.65 -16.23
C VAL A 250 -4.82 -3.84 -16.39
N SER A 251 -4.04 -2.76 -16.20
CA SER A 251 -2.59 -2.88 -16.02
C SER A 251 -2.28 -3.60 -14.70
N PHE A 252 -1.07 -4.16 -14.55
CA PHE A 252 -0.69 -4.76 -13.28
C PHE A 252 -0.60 -3.71 -12.15
N ASP A 253 -0.27 -2.45 -12.47
CA ASP A 253 -0.28 -1.36 -11.47
C ASP A 253 -1.69 -1.14 -10.91
N GLU A 254 -2.70 -1.14 -11.77
CA GLU A 254 -4.09 -1.03 -11.32
C GLU A 254 -4.52 -2.26 -10.54
N ALA A 255 -4.16 -3.46 -11.01
CA ALA A 255 -4.43 -4.70 -10.28
C ALA A 255 -3.88 -4.65 -8.84
N PHE A 256 -2.67 -4.11 -8.66
CA PHE A 256 -2.04 -4.00 -7.33
C PHE A 256 -2.66 -2.87 -6.48
N ARG A 257 -3.09 -1.75 -7.08
CA ARG A 257 -3.90 -0.76 -6.36
C ARG A 257 -5.21 -1.34 -5.85
N VAL A 258 -5.90 -2.13 -6.69
CA VAL A 258 -7.12 -2.86 -6.29
C VAL A 258 -6.83 -3.89 -5.20
N ALA A 259 -5.68 -4.57 -5.26
CA ALA A 259 -5.25 -5.51 -4.22
C ALA A 259 -5.11 -4.82 -2.85
N ILE A 260 -4.35 -3.73 -2.80
CA ILE A 260 -4.07 -2.98 -1.57
C ILE A 260 -5.33 -2.27 -1.06
N GLY A 261 -6.10 -1.64 -1.97
CA GLY A 261 -7.37 -1.01 -1.61
C GLY A 261 -8.38 -2.01 -1.02
N GLY A 262 -8.51 -3.18 -1.64
CA GLY A 262 -9.37 -4.26 -1.14
C GLY A 262 -8.88 -4.81 0.22
N ALA A 263 -7.57 -4.98 0.40
CA ALA A 263 -7.00 -5.37 1.68
C ALA A 263 -7.30 -4.34 2.77
N ALA A 264 -7.12 -3.04 2.48
CA ALA A 264 -7.46 -1.95 3.39
C ALA A 264 -8.93 -1.97 3.79
N GLN A 265 -9.84 -2.19 2.82
CA GLN A 265 -11.28 -2.27 3.08
C GLN A 265 -11.65 -3.42 4.01
N VAL A 266 -11.04 -4.60 3.82
CA VAL A 266 -11.26 -5.74 4.71
C VAL A 266 -10.72 -5.46 6.11
N LEU A 267 -9.47 -5.03 6.21
CA LEU A 267 -8.74 -4.85 7.47
C LEU A 267 -9.25 -3.68 8.33
N SER A 268 -9.84 -2.66 7.69
CA SER A 268 -10.54 -1.56 8.38
C SER A 268 -11.92 -1.94 8.90
N GLY A 269 -12.39 -3.17 8.62
CA GLY A 269 -13.71 -3.66 9.02
C GLY A 269 -14.86 -3.19 8.12
N ASN A 270 -14.55 -2.64 6.92
CA ASN A 270 -15.56 -2.22 5.96
C ASN A 270 -16.12 -3.37 5.10
N GLY A 271 -15.61 -4.58 5.29
CA GLY A 271 -16.17 -5.81 4.71
C GLY A 271 -15.65 -6.13 3.31
N GLN A 272 -16.52 -6.72 2.48
CA GLN A 272 -16.17 -7.20 1.14
C GLN A 272 -15.79 -6.03 0.21
N PRO A 273 -14.63 -6.11 -0.49
CA PRO A 273 -14.24 -5.17 -1.54
C PRO A 273 -15.13 -5.23 -2.77
#